data_e7c0c2851005be79dd820c9f9dd658d0
#
_entry.id   e7c0c2851005be79dd820c9f9dd658d0
#
_cell.length_a   1.000
_cell.length_b   1.000
_cell.length_c   1.000
_cell.angle_alpha   90.00
_cell.angle_beta   90.00
_cell.angle_gamma   90.00
#
_symmetry.space_group_name_H-M   'P 1'
#
loop_
_entity.id
_entity.type
_entity.pdbx_description
1 polymer ?
#
loop_
_entity_poly.entity_id
_entity_poly.type
_entity_poly.pdbx_seq_one_letter_code
_entity_poly.pdbx_strand_id
1 'polypeptide(L)'
;MTHESTPPERSVRCGTVRFRIRLDAHHYVTVRVYETLREMHKASKELHGEPCHPTEAANTIVFPDAPGGCIAAMLFTWKFSPAHMIVHEVSHASVACVVKIGPGLSPDEDEPLAMFNEKIFRAIFRRLHA
;
A
#
# COMPACT_ATOMS: atom_id res chain seq x y z
N MET A 1 -18.74 8.75 -7.87
CA MET A 1 -18.48 8.22 -7.59
C MET A 1 -18.49 7.64 -7.03
N THR A 2 -18.29 7.44 -6.91
CA THR A 2 -18.17 6.87 -6.25
C THR A 2 -17.63 6.30 -6.26
N HIS A 3 -17.28 5.92 -6.63
CA HIS A 3 -16.81 5.28 -6.65
C HIS A 3 -15.98 4.60 -6.47
N GLU A 4 -15.63 4.54 -6.00
CA GLU A 4 -14.72 3.80 -5.69
C GLU A 4 -14.77 2.53 -6.22
N SER A 5 -15.70 2.03 -6.44
CA SER A 5 -15.78 0.79 -7.01
C SER A 5 -16.08 0.85 -8.43
N THR A 6 -15.97 1.92 -9.03
CA THR A 6 -16.28 2.13 -10.36
C THR A 6 -15.52 1.32 -11.30
N PRO A 7 -15.73 1.34 -12.55
CA PRO A 7 -15.04 0.53 -13.53
C PRO A 7 -13.58 0.71 -13.34
N PRO A 8 -12.97 -0.23 -12.73
CA PRO A 8 -11.62 -0.06 -12.26
C PRO A 8 -10.63 0.15 -13.35
N GLU A 9 -10.80 -0.51 -14.46
CA GLU A 9 -9.78 -0.41 -15.46
C GLU A 9 -9.57 0.98 -15.93
N ARG A 10 -10.66 1.67 -16.17
CA ARG A 10 -10.57 3.01 -16.66
C ARG A 10 -9.93 3.90 -15.64
N SER A 11 -10.35 3.82 -14.42
CA SER A 11 -9.79 4.64 -13.37
C SER A 11 -8.33 4.35 -13.18
N VAL A 12 -7.96 3.11 -13.32
CA VAL A 12 -6.60 2.69 -13.15
C VAL A 12 -5.68 3.37 -14.15
N ARG A 13 -6.16 3.66 -15.33
CA ARG A 13 -5.30 4.23 -16.33
C ARG A 13 -5.27 5.74 -16.35
N CYS A 14 -6.30 6.37 -15.87
CA CYS A 14 -6.50 7.78 -16.12
C CYS A 14 -6.38 8.67 -14.92
N GLY A 15 -5.75 8.24 -13.86
CA GLY A 15 -5.63 9.11 -12.72
C GLY A 15 -5.22 8.36 -11.49
N THR A 16 -5.48 8.98 -10.34
CA THR A 16 -5.14 8.37 -9.07
C THR A 16 -6.15 7.30 -8.72
N VAL A 17 -5.64 6.15 -8.33
CA VAL A 17 -6.47 5.05 -7.87
C VAL A 17 -6.16 4.80 -6.41
N ARG A 18 -7.18 4.60 -5.61
CA ARG A 18 -7.02 4.32 -4.19
C ARG A 18 -7.88 3.13 -3.82
N PHE A 19 -7.34 2.23 -3.02
CA PHE A 19 -8.14 1.16 -2.49
C PHE A 19 -7.54 0.68 -1.18
N ARG A 20 -8.36 -0.03 -0.41
CA ARG A 20 -7.95 -0.57 0.87
C ARG A 20 -7.81 -2.08 0.74
N ILE A 21 -6.86 -2.62 1.49
CA ILE A 21 -6.71 -4.05 1.65
C ILE A 21 -6.98 -4.34 3.10
N ARG A 22 -8.12 -4.95 3.39
CA ARG A 22 -8.51 -5.23 4.77
C ARG A 22 -7.77 -6.45 5.27
N LEU A 23 -7.24 -6.32 6.48
CA LEU A 23 -6.43 -7.37 7.09
C LEU A 23 -7.22 -8.12 8.15
N ASP A 24 -8.00 -7.39 8.94
CA ASP A 24 -8.91 -8.00 9.91
C ASP A 24 -10.06 -7.03 10.12
N ALA A 25 -10.87 -7.26 11.16
CA ALA A 25 -12.06 -6.44 11.39
C ALA A 25 -11.73 -4.99 11.66
N HIS A 26 -10.52 -4.70 12.13
CA HIS A 26 -10.16 -3.37 12.60
C HIS A 26 -9.01 -2.71 11.88
N HIS A 27 -8.32 -3.44 11.00
CA HIS A 27 -7.10 -2.92 10.39
C HIS A 27 -7.08 -3.11 8.89
N TYR A 28 -6.42 -2.17 8.21
CA TYR A 28 -6.24 -2.24 6.77
C TYR A 28 -4.98 -1.49 6.38
N VAL A 29 -4.54 -1.70 5.15
CA VAL A 29 -3.51 -0.86 4.53
C VAL A 29 -4.16 -0.23 3.30
N THR A 30 -3.63 0.93 2.89
CA THR A 30 -4.14 1.58 1.69
C THR A 30 -3.10 1.50 0.60
N VAL A 31 -3.59 1.47 -0.64
CA VAL A 31 -2.75 1.53 -1.82
C VAL A 31 -3.20 2.72 -2.63
N ARG A 32 -2.26 3.55 -3.05
CA ARG A 32 -2.54 4.70 -3.90
C ARG A 32 -1.61 4.65 -5.09
N VAL A 33 -2.16 4.78 -6.28
CA VAL A 33 -1.38 4.74 -7.50
C VAL A 33 -1.60 6.06 -8.20
N TYR A 34 -0.53 6.77 -8.47
CA TYR A 34 -0.57 8.09 -9.05
C TYR A 34 -0.07 8.05 -10.49
N GLU A 35 -0.53 8.99 -11.29
CA GLU A 35 -0.18 9.02 -12.67
C GLU A 35 1.26 9.51 -12.89
N THR A 36 1.73 10.41 -12.04
CA THR A 36 3.06 11.00 -12.19
C THR A 36 3.85 10.91 -10.89
N LEU A 37 5.18 10.96 -11.05
CA LEU A 37 6.06 11.03 -9.88
C LEU A 37 5.77 12.26 -9.05
N ARG A 38 5.47 13.36 -9.71
CA ARG A 38 5.21 14.62 -9.00
C ARG A 38 4.04 14.47 -8.05
N GLU A 39 2.97 13.87 -8.53
CA GLU A 39 1.79 13.67 -7.69
C GLU A 39 2.09 12.74 -6.52
N MET A 40 2.84 11.67 -6.79
CA MET A 40 3.19 10.72 -5.75
C MET A 40 4.07 11.38 -4.69
N HIS A 41 5.06 12.18 -5.14
CA HIS A 41 5.97 12.84 -4.19
C HIS A 41 5.23 13.87 -3.34
N LYS A 42 4.28 14.55 -3.94
CA LYS A 42 3.48 15.51 -3.18
C LYS A 42 2.65 14.81 -2.10
N ALA A 43 2.03 13.71 -2.48
CA ALA A 43 1.24 12.93 -1.52
C ALA A 43 2.10 12.35 -0.41
N SER A 44 3.28 11.85 -0.77
CA SER A 44 4.21 11.30 0.20
C SER A 44 4.61 12.36 1.22
N LYS A 45 4.90 13.55 0.74
CA LYS A 45 5.28 14.64 1.64
C LYS A 45 4.13 15.00 2.57
N GLU A 46 2.92 15.06 2.05
CA GLU A 46 1.76 15.40 2.87
C GLU A 46 1.50 14.35 3.95
N LEU A 47 1.69 13.09 3.62
CA LEU A 47 1.44 12.01 4.58
C LEU A 47 2.57 11.83 5.57
N HIS A 48 3.80 12.03 5.13
CA HIS A 48 4.97 11.74 5.93
C HIS A 48 5.55 12.96 6.62
N GLY A 49 5.31 14.14 6.06
CA GLY A 49 5.85 15.37 6.61
C GLY A 49 7.21 15.73 6.05
N GLU A 50 7.81 14.88 5.24
CA GLU A 50 9.12 15.10 4.66
C GLU A 50 9.12 14.71 3.20
N PRO A 51 9.90 15.40 2.37
CA PRO A 51 9.98 15.03 0.96
C PRO A 51 10.70 13.71 0.81
N CYS A 52 10.26 12.91 -0.15
CA CYS A 52 10.97 11.68 -0.47
C CYS A 52 12.07 12.00 -1.46
N HIS A 53 12.93 11.00 -1.68
CA HIS A 53 14.03 11.17 -2.63
C HIS A 53 13.47 11.46 -4.02
N PRO A 54 14.09 12.38 -4.78
CA PRO A 54 13.53 12.78 -6.07
C PRO A 54 13.35 11.65 -7.07
N THR A 55 14.15 10.60 -6.98
CA THR A 55 14.04 9.48 -7.91
C THR A 55 13.17 8.34 -7.39
N GLU A 56 12.60 8.51 -6.22
CA GLU A 56 11.79 7.44 -5.62
C GLU A 56 10.49 7.28 -6.38
N ALA A 57 10.24 6.06 -6.87
CA ALA A 57 9.06 5.77 -7.68
C ALA A 57 7.98 5.02 -6.92
N ALA A 58 8.27 4.62 -5.69
CA ALA A 58 7.32 3.95 -4.82
C ALA A 58 7.72 4.23 -3.39
N ASN A 59 6.76 4.23 -2.48
CA ASN A 59 7.05 4.57 -1.09
C ASN A 59 6.00 3.95 -0.18
N THR A 60 6.42 3.53 1.01
CA THR A 60 5.52 3.01 2.01
C THR A 60 5.66 3.85 3.26
N ILE A 61 4.53 4.37 3.72
CA ILE A 61 4.48 5.18 4.93
C ILE A 61 3.75 4.39 5.99
N VAL A 62 4.43 4.16 7.11
CA VAL A 62 3.86 3.39 8.21
C VAL A 62 3.26 4.34 9.23
N PHE A 63 2.06 4.03 9.70
CA PHE A 63 1.38 4.81 10.73
C PHE A 63 1.38 3.99 12.01
N PRO A 64 2.35 4.25 12.91
CA PRO A 64 2.47 3.43 14.13
C PRO A 64 1.20 3.41 14.97
N ASP A 65 0.46 4.51 14.98
CA ASP A 65 -0.77 4.59 15.76
C ASP A 65 -1.98 4.05 15.02
N ALA A 66 -1.82 3.65 13.78
CA ALA A 66 -2.87 3.09 12.95
C ALA A 66 -4.17 3.88 13.05
N PRO A 67 -4.16 5.17 12.67
CA PRO A 67 -5.36 6.00 12.82
C PRO A 67 -6.49 5.46 11.97
N GLY A 68 -7.65 5.27 12.60
CA GLY A 68 -8.80 4.72 11.92
C GLY A 68 -8.61 3.28 11.46
N GLY A 69 -7.56 2.61 11.94
CA GLY A 69 -7.25 1.26 11.54
C GLY A 69 -6.26 1.15 10.40
N CYS A 70 -5.78 2.26 9.87
CA CYS A 70 -4.85 2.24 8.75
C CYS A 70 -3.42 2.06 9.25
N ILE A 71 -2.82 0.92 8.93
CA ILE A 71 -1.47 0.60 9.39
C ILE A 71 -0.42 1.26 8.51
N ALA A 72 -0.65 1.31 7.21
CA ALA A 72 0.33 1.85 6.28
C ALA A 72 -0.33 2.28 4.98
N ALA A 73 0.34 3.16 4.27
CA ALA A 73 -0.06 3.58 2.95
C ALA A 73 1.08 3.28 1.99
N MET A 74 0.78 2.58 0.91
CA MET A 74 1.75 2.29 -0.12
C MET A 74 1.42 3.15 -1.33
N LEU A 75 2.40 3.91 -1.79
CA LEU A 75 2.25 4.83 -2.90
C LEU A 75 3.06 4.35 -4.09
N PHE A 76 2.45 4.32 -5.25
CA PHE A 76 3.09 3.86 -6.48
C PHE A 76 2.78 4.80 -7.63
N THR A 77 3.54 4.68 -8.71
CA THR A 77 3.20 5.33 -9.97
C THR A 77 3.07 4.25 -11.03
N TRP A 78 2.17 4.47 -11.98
CA TRP A 78 1.92 3.48 -13.04
C TRP A 78 3.17 3.15 -13.84
N LYS A 79 3.91 4.19 -14.17
CA LYS A 79 5.01 4.06 -15.08
C LYS A 79 6.26 3.48 -14.45
N PHE A 80 6.43 3.72 -13.16
CA PHE A 80 7.70 3.43 -12.50
C PHE A 80 7.59 2.44 -11.35
N SER A 81 6.54 1.63 -11.36
CA SER A 81 6.36 0.66 -10.28
C SER A 81 6.31 -0.76 -10.83
N PRO A 82 7.44 -1.30 -11.27
CA PRO A 82 7.49 -2.68 -11.73
C PRO A 82 7.29 -3.64 -10.56
N ALA A 83 7.09 -4.92 -10.90
CA ALA A 83 6.74 -5.91 -9.89
C ALA A 83 7.71 -5.96 -8.72
N HIS A 84 9.01 -5.86 -8.99
CA HIS A 84 9.98 -5.95 -7.89
C HIS A 84 9.86 -4.79 -6.91
N MET A 85 9.44 -3.61 -7.37
CA MET A 85 9.23 -2.49 -6.48
C MET A 85 7.97 -2.67 -5.66
N ILE A 86 6.96 -3.28 -6.26
CA ILE A 86 5.74 -3.59 -5.52
C ILE A 86 6.07 -4.56 -4.39
N VAL A 87 6.86 -5.58 -4.68
CA VAL A 87 7.28 -6.55 -3.66
C VAL A 87 8.05 -5.85 -2.54
N HIS A 88 8.93 -4.93 -2.91
CA HIS A 88 9.72 -4.19 -1.92
C HIS A 88 8.82 -3.41 -0.96
N GLU A 89 7.85 -2.66 -1.51
CA GLU A 89 6.95 -1.88 -0.67
C GLU A 89 6.02 -2.76 0.14
N VAL A 90 5.57 -3.86 -0.43
CA VAL A 90 4.72 -4.80 0.31
C VAL A 90 5.48 -5.35 1.51
N SER A 91 6.79 -5.57 1.37
CA SER A 91 7.58 -6.06 2.49
C SER A 91 7.57 -5.07 3.66
N HIS A 92 7.71 -3.79 3.37
CA HIS A 92 7.64 -2.77 4.44
C HIS A 92 6.28 -2.77 5.12
N ALA A 93 5.21 -2.83 4.33
CA ALA A 93 3.86 -2.83 4.88
C ALA A 93 3.60 -4.09 5.70
N SER A 94 4.11 -5.23 5.24
CA SER A 94 3.91 -6.50 5.94
C SER A 94 4.60 -6.51 7.29
N VAL A 95 5.81 -5.96 7.36
CA VAL A 95 6.51 -5.86 8.64
C VAL A 95 5.70 -5.02 9.61
N ALA A 96 5.14 -3.90 9.12
CA ALA A 96 4.30 -3.06 9.97
C ALA A 96 3.06 -3.82 10.45
N CYS A 97 2.49 -4.67 9.61
CA CYS A 97 1.34 -5.49 9.99
C CYS A 97 1.73 -6.50 11.07
N VAL A 98 2.89 -7.11 10.93
CA VAL A 98 3.35 -8.07 11.94
C VAL A 98 3.50 -7.38 13.28
N VAL A 99 4.06 -6.19 13.29
CA VAL A 99 4.26 -5.44 14.53
C VAL A 99 2.91 -5.11 15.17
N LYS A 100 1.91 -4.74 14.37
CA LYS A 100 0.64 -4.27 14.89
C LYS A 100 -0.33 -5.40 15.21
N ILE A 101 -0.40 -6.39 14.34
CA ILE A 101 -1.40 -7.46 14.44
C ILE A 101 -0.78 -8.81 14.79
N GLY A 102 0.42 -9.03 14.27
CA GLY A 102 1.07 -10.34 14.32
C GLY A 102 1.16 -10.99 15.69
N PRO A 103 1.48 -10.24 16.74
CA PRO A 103 1.62 -10.87 18.06
C PRO A 103 0.40 -11.65 18.51
N GLY A 104 -0.77 -11.33 17.97
CA GLY A 104 -1.97 -12.04 18.32
C GLY A 104 -2.27 -13.24 17.43
N LEU A 105 -1.44 -13.48 16.40
CA LEU A 105 -1.72 -14.52 15.42
C LEU A 105 -0.88 -15.77 15.62
N SER A 106 0.40 -15.62 15.93
CA SER A 106 1.30 -16.75 16.05
C SER A 106 2.53 -16.34 16.80
N PRO A 107 3.11 -17.24 17.63
CA PRO A 107 4.38 -16.94 18.29
C PRO A 107 5.55 -16.98 17.32
N ASP A 108 5.36 -17.53 16.13
CA ASP A 108 6.39 -17.62 15.11
C ASP A 108 6.24 -16.44 14.17
N GLU A 109 7.20 -15.51 14.17
CA GLU A 109 7.11 -14.29 13.40
C GLU A 109 7.16 -14.49 11.89
N ASP A 110 7.79 -15.59 11.45
CA ASP A 110 7.91 -15.84 10.02
C ASP A 110 6.57 -16.10 9.39
N GLU A 111 5.70 -16.80 10.10
CA GLU A 111 4.42 -17.18 9.54
C GLU A 111 3.51 -15.96 9.30
N PRO A 112 3.32 -15.08 10.27
CA PRO A 112 2.50 -13.89 10.02
C PRO A 112 3.07 -13.01 8.91
N LEU A 113 4.39 -12.88 8.84
CA LEU A 113 5.00 -12.08 7.80
C LEU A 113 4.69 -12.64 6.42
N ALA A 114 4.82 -13.95 6.27
CA ALA A 114 4.52 -14.60 4.99
C ALA A 114 3.05 -14.42 4.61
N MET A 115 2.16 -14.53 5.60
CA MET A 115 0.74 -14.36 5.36
C MET A 115 0.41 -12.96 4.86
N PHE A 116 0.96 -11.94 5.51
CA PHE A 116 0.68 -10.57 5.10
C PHE A 116 1.28 -10.27 3.74
N ASN A 117 2.51 -10.75 3.49
CA ASN A 117 3.13 -10.58 2.18
C ASN A 117 2.24 -11.14 1.08
N GLU A 118 1.76 -12.36 1.26
CA GLU A 118 0.94 -13.00 0.25
C GLU A 118 -0.38 -12.26 0.07
N LYS A 119 -1.04 -11.94 1.17
CA LYS A 119 -2.34 -11.30 1.09
C LYS A 119 -2.26 -9.93 0.42
N ILE A 120 -1.30 -9.13 0.82
CA ILE A 120 -1.19 -7.77 0.31
C ILE A 120 -0.74 -7.79 -1.15
N PHE A 121 0.28 -8.58 -1.45
CA PHE A 121 0.79 -8.64 -2.82
C PHE A 121 -0.28 -9.16 -3.77
N ARG A 122 -1.01 -10.19 -3.38
CA ARG A 122 -2.05 -10.76 -4.23
C ARG A 122 -3.15 -9.74 -4.49
N ALA A 123 -3.53 -8.98 -3.48
CA ALA A 123 -4.57 -7.97 -3.64
C ALA A 123 -4.14 -6.87 -4.60
N ILE A 124 -2.89 -6.41 -4.46
CA ILE A 124 -2.37 -5.37 -5.34
C ILE A 124 -2.29 -5.88 -6.76
N PHE A 125 -1.69 -7.05 -6.93
CA PHE A 125 -1.47 -7.62 -8.26
C PHE A 125 -2.80 -7.84 -8.97
N ARG A 126 -3.77 -8.37 -8.25
CA ARG A 126 -5.08 -8.62 -8.81
C ARG A 126 -5.76 -7.32 -9.25
N ARG A 127 -5.61 -6.28 -8.44
CA ARG A 127 -6.25 -5.01 -8.72
C ARG A 127 -5.59 -4.30 -9.90
N LEU A 128 -4.28 -4.34 -9.98
CA LEU A 128 -3.56 -3.61 -11.02
C LEU A 128 -3.53 -4.35 -12.35
N HIS A 129 -3.74 -5.64 -12.35
CA HIS A 129 -3.68 -6.43 -13.56
C HIS A 129 -5.01 -7.06 -13.93
N ALA A 130 -6.06 -6.59 -13.31
CA ALA A 130 -7.39 -7.14 -13.58
C ALA A 130 -7.94 -6.62 -14.91
#